data_54e027dfae70b2ce047551602b3fe4a5
#
_entry.id   54e027dfae70b2ce047551602b3fe4a5
#
_cell.length_a   1.000
_cell.length_b   1.000
_cell.length_c   1.000
_cell.angle_alpha   90.00
_cell.angle_beta   90.00
_cell.angle_gamma   90.00
#
_symmetry.space_group_name_H-M   'P 1'
#
loop_
_entity.id
_entity.type
_entity.pdbx_description
1 polymer ?
#
loop_
_entity_poly.entity_id
_entity_poly.type
_entity_poly.pdbx_seq_one_letter_code
_entity_poly.pdbx_strand_id
1 'polypeptide(L)'
;MQKTSLTALARHELRHALSASNGRSARTVFGGHEHQLRQTLIALRAGESLSEHENPGEATIHVLVGRVLLRAGEATWNGSPGDLIIVPDRKLSLDSVEDSVILLTVVKNLGL
;
A
#
# COMPACT_ATOMS: atom_id res chain seq x y z
N MET A 1 -11.53 -15.30 -16.98
CA MET A 1 -11.35 -13.94 -16.42
C MET A 1 -11.69 -13.99 -14.94
N GLN A 2 -10.87 -13.32 -14.13
CA GLN A 2 -11.03 -13.29 -12.67
C GLN A 2 -11.31 -11.85 -12.21
N LYS A 3 -12.05 -11.72 -11.14
CA LYS A 3 -12.28 -10.41 -10.52
C LYS A 3 -12.29 -10.54 -9.01
N THR A 4 -11.96 -9.45 -8.34
CA THR A 4 -11.88 -9.37 -6.89
C THR A 4 -12.54 -8.08 -6.43
N SER A 5 -13.35 -8.16 -5.38
CA SER A 5 -13.91 -6.96 -4.77
C SER A 5 -12.90 -6.33 -3.83
N LEU A 6 -12.27 -5.24 -4.26
CA LEU A 6 -11.34 -4.51 -3.40
C LEU A 6 -12.05 -3.92 -2.19
N THR A 7 -13.30 -3.51 -2.34
CA THR A 7 -14.10 -2.98 -1.23
C THR A 7 -14.27 -4.03 -0.12
N ALA A 8 -14.62 -5.25 -0.49
CA ALA A 8 -14.80 -6.34 0.48
C ALA A 8 -13.47 -6.74 1.13
N LEU A 9 -12.41 -6.86 0.33
CA LEU A 9 -11.09 -7.23 0.83
C LEU A 9 -10.51 -6.14 1.75
N ALA A 10 -10.73 -4.87 1.41
CA ALA A 10 -10.25 -3.76 2.25
C ALA A 10 -10.89 -3.82 3.64
N ARG A 11 -12.19 -4.06 3.73
CA ARG A 11 -12.88 -4.22 5.02
C ARG A 11 -12.30 -5.38 5.82
N HIS A 12 -12.08 -6.50 5.16
CA HIS A 12 -11.55 -7.71 5.79
C HIS A 12 -10.15 -7.48 6.34
N GLU A 13 -9.25 -6.90 5.53
CA GLU A 13 -7.88 -6.65 5.96
C GLU A 13 -7.81 -5.58 7.05
N LEU A 14 -8.68 -4.57 6.99
CA LEU A 14 -8.70 -3.56 8.05
C LEU A 14 -9.11 -4.16 9.40
N ARG A 15 -10.11 -5.05 9.42
CA ARG A 15 -10.48 -5.74 10.65
C ARG A 15 -9.31 -6.56 11.21
N HIS A 16 -8.55 -7.22 10.34
CA HIS A 16 -7.35 -7.97 10.76
C HIS A 16 -6.30 -7.02 11.35
N ALA A 17 -6.03 -5.90 10.70
CA ALA A 17 -5.06 -4.92 11.19
C ALA A 17 -5.46 -4.36 12.55
N LEU A 18 -6.73 -4.05 12.74
CA LEU A 18 -7.22 -3.48 14.00
C LEU A 18 -7.11 -4.46 15.15
N SER A 19 -7.20 -5.76 14.90
CA SER A 19 -7.08 -6.79 15.95
C SER A 19 -5.65 -7.33 16.08
N ALA A 20 -4.75 -7.01 15.15
CA ALA A 20 -3.37 -7.47 15.20
C ALA A 20 -2.56 -6.65 16.21
N SER A 21 -1.64 -7.29 16.94
CA SER A 21 -0.80 -6.60 17.93
C SER A 21 0.06 -5.52 17.29
N ASN A 22 0.53 -5.73 16.05
CA ASN A 22 1.34 -4.76 15.32
C ASN A 22 0.52 -3.75 14.51
N GLY A 23 -0.82 -3.83 14.56
CA GLY A 23 -1.69 -2.86 13.89
C GLY A 23 -1.65 -2.90 12.38
N ARG A 24 -1.21 -4.01 11.78
CA ARG A 24 -1.10 -4.10 10.33
C ARG A 24 -1.48 -5.47 9.79
N SER A 25 -1.91 -5.49 8.53
CA SER A 25 -2.25 -6.71 7.82
C SER A 25 -2.01 -6.46 6.33
N ALA A 26 -1.61 -7.49 5.61
CA ALA A 26 -1.37 -7.39 4.17
C ALA A 26 -1.85 -8.64 3.46
N ARG A 27 -2.29 -8.45 2.22
CA ARG A 27 -2.75 -9.55 1.37
C ARG A 27 -2.35 -9.28 -0.06
N THR A 28 -1.68 -10.23 -0.69
CA THR A 28 -1.41 -10.16 -2.13
C THR A 28 -2.72 -10.44 -2.88
N VAL A 29 -3.12 -9.50 -3.70
CA VAL A 29 -4.33 -9.61 -4.53
C VAL A 29 -4.01 -10.25 -5.87
N PHE A 30 -2.86 -9.89 -6.42
CA PHE A 30 -2.37 -10.44 -7.68
C PHE A 30 -0.86 -10.42 -7.70
N GLY A 31 -0.26 -11.45 -8.33
CA GLY A 31 1.17 -11.51 -8.55
C GLY A 31 1.86 -12.55 -7.68
N GLY A 32 3.16 -12.62 -7.81
CA GLY A 32 4.03 -13.58 -7.15
C GLY A 32 5.36 -13.64 -7.88
N HIS A 33 6.13 -14.70 -7.65
CA HIS A 33 7.45 -14.84 -8.27
C HIS A 33 7.40 -14.89 -9.79
N GLU A 34 6.31 -15.42 -10.35
CA GLU A 34 6.16 -15.65 -11.78
C GLU A 34 5.64 -14.43 -12.53
N HIS A 35 5.23 -13.37 -11.81
CA HIS A 35 4.61 -12.20 -12.41
C HIS A 35 5.48 -10.97 -12.21
N GLN A 36 5.50 -10.09 -13.21
CA GLN A 36 6.12 -8.78 -13.09
C GLN A 36 5.25 -7.85 -12.27
N LEU A 37 3.93 -7.93 -12.46
CA LEU A 37 2.96 -7.13 -11.73
C LEU A 37 2.68 -7.75 -10.37
N ARG A 38 2.73 -6.94 -9.31
CA ARG A 38 2.31 -7.35 -7.98
C ARG A 38 1.40 -6.30 -7.40
N GLN A 39 0.26 -6.74 -6.86
CA GLN A 39 -0.69 -5.87 -6.20
C GLN A 39 -0.98 -6.41 -4.81
N THR A 40 -0.78 -5.57 -3.80
CA THR A 40 -0.90 -5.94 -2.39
C THR A 40 -1.80 -4.94 -1.69
N LEU A 41 -2.82 -5.44 -1.00
CA LEU A 41 -3.58 -4.62 -0.05
C LEU A 41 -2.82 -4.57 1.26
N ILE A 42 -2.63 -3.37 1.80
CA ILE A 42 -1.98 -3.15 3.08
C ILE A 42 -2.93 -2.34 3.94
N ALA A 43 -3.30 -2.90 5.09
CA ALA A 43 -4.15 -2.24 6.07
C ALA A 43 -3.30 -1.84 7.27
N LEU A 44 -3.50 -0.62 7.76
CA LEU A 44 -2.75 -0.06 8.88
C LEU A 44 -3.70 0.64 9.83
N ARG A 45 -3.59 0.31 11.11
CA ARG A 45 -4.26 1.06 12.17
C ARG A 45 -3.66 2.48 12.24
N ALA A 46 -4.48 3.47 12.62
CA ALA A 46 -4.00 4.83 12.82
C ALA A 46 -2.76 4.85 13.71
N GLY A 47 -1.75 5.61 13.31
CA GLY A 47 -0.49 5.72 14.02
C GLY A 47 0.58 4.71 13.63
N GLU A 48 0.24 3.69 12.85
CA GLU A 48 1.22 2.74 12.35
C GLU A 48 1.92 3.30 11.11
N SER A 49 3.12 2.80 10.85
CA SER A 49 3.93 3.27 9.71
C SER A 49 4.55 2.10 8.99
N LEU A 50 4.73 2.27 7.68
CA LEU A 50 5.62 1.43 6.91
C LEU A 50 6.97 2.15 6.84
N SER A 51 8.01 1.49 7.32
CA SER A 51 9.34 2.10 7.38
C SER A 51 9.88 2.36 5.98
N GLU A 52 10.90 3.23 5.92
CA GLU A 52 11.53 3.61 4.68
C GLU A 52 12.10 2.39 3.95
N HIS A 53 11.82 2.28 2.67
CA HIS A 53 12.36 1.23 1.80
C HIS A 53 12.48 1.75 0.37
N GLU A 54 13.31 1.08 -0.40
CA GLU A 54 13.49 1.44 -1.79
C GLU A 54 12.37 0.89 -2.66
N ASN A 55 12.02 1.65 -3.70
CA ASN A 55 11.09 1.21 -4.71
C ASN A 55 11.83 0.26 -5.67
N PRO A 56 11.43 -1.01 -5.76
CA PRO A 56 12.14 -1.99 -6.60
C PRO A 56 11.90 -1.83 -8.09
N GLY A 57 11.05 -0.91 -8.51
CA GLY A 57 10.71 -0.65 -9.91
C GLY A 57 9.72 0.48 -9.97
N GLU A 58 8.73 0.35 -10.81
CA GLU A 58 7.63 1.31 -10.85
C GLU A 58 6.57 0.91 -9.83
N ALA A 59 6.00 1.90 -9.15
CA ALA A 59 4.96 1.64 -8.14
C ALA A 59 3.94 2.75 -8.09
N THR A 60 2.71 2.37 -7.77
CA THR A 60 1.64 3.31 -7.45
C THR A 60 0.98 2.88 -6.13
N ILE A 61 0.41 3.85 -5.44
CA ILE A 61 -0.39 3.61 -4.23
C ILE A 61 -1.77 4.21 -4.46
N HIS A 62 -2.79 3.37 -4.36
CA HIS A 62 -4.18 3.79 -4.43
C HIS A 62 -4.76 3.72 -3.03
N VAL A 63 -5.19 4.85 -2.48
CA VAL A 63 -5.80 4.91 -1.15
C VAL A 63 -7.25 4.48 -1.27
N LEU A 64 -7.64 3.43 -0.55
CA LEU A 64 -9.00 2.91 -0.56
C LEU A 64 -9.80 3.37 0.64
N VAL A 65 -9.17 3.47 1.80
CA VAL A 65 -9.80 3.84 3.08
C VAL A 65 -8.82 4.70 3.86
N GLY A 66 -9.33 5.69 4.59
CA GLY A 66 -8.57 6.46 5.56
C GLY A 66 -7.72 7.56 4.95
N ARG A 67 -6.64 7.90 5.65
CA ARG A 67 -5.69 8.93 5.21
C ARG A 67 -4.28 8.50 5.52
N VAL A 68 -3.39 8.73 4.56
CA VAL A 68 -1.99 8.39 4.69
C VAL A 68 -1.12 9.59 4.35
N LEU A 69 0.09 9.61 4.88
CA LEU A 69 1.12 10.59 4.56
C LEU A 69 2.35 9.84 4.05
N LEU A 70 2.75 10.13 2.82
CA LEU A 70 3.95 9.55 2.24
C LEU A 70 5.10 10.54 2.37
N ARG A 71 6.29 10.01 2.66
CA ARG A 71 7.51 10.81 2.78
C ARG A 71 8.61 10.23 1.90
N ALA A 72 9.24 11.09 1.12
CA ALA A 72 10.42 10.74 0.34
C ALA A 72 11.41 11.90 0.49
N GLY A 73 12.44 11.70 1.32
CA GLY A 73 13.32 12.80 1.73
C GLY A 73 12.52 13.89 2.44
N GLU A 74 12.58 15.12 1.95
CA GLU A 74 11.83 16.26 2.50
C GLU A 74 10.46 16.43 1.85
N ALA A 75 10.19 15.71 0.77
CA ALA A 75 8.91 15.80 0.08
C ALA A 75 7.87 14.93 0.76
N THR A 76 6.64 15.44 0.88
CA THR A 76 5.52 14.73 1.48
C THR A 76 4.29 14.83 0.60
N TRP A 77 3.46 13.79 0.64
CA TRP A 77 2.18 13.75 -0.08
C TRP A 77 1.11 13.20 0.84
N ASN A 78 -0.02 13.89 0.89
CA ASN A 78 -1.21 13.37 1.57
C ASN A 78 -2.01 12.52 0.60
N GLY A 79 -2.58 11.42 1.09
CA GLY A 79 -3.49 10.58 0.32
C GLY A 79 -4.80 10.36 1.02
N SER A 80 -5.91 10.56 0.31
CA SER A 80 -7.28 10.34 0.76
C SER A 80 -7.96 9.31 -0.13
N PRO A 81 -9.08 8.71 0.30
CA PRO A 81 -9.75 7.67 -0.49
C PRO A 81 -10.02 8.12 -1.93
N GLY A 82 -9.61 7.28 -2.87
CA GLY A 82 -9.73 7.56 -4.30
C GLY A 82 -8.48 8.16 -4.92
N ASP A 83 -7.50 8.58 -4.12
CA ASP A 83 -6.25 9.13 -4.67
C ASP A 83 -5.36 8.03 -5.19
N LEU A 84 -4.74 8.30 -6.33
CA LEU A 84 -3.67 7.47 -6.89
C LEU A 84 -2.37 8.26 -6.80
N ILE A 85 -1.40 7.72 -6.09
CA ILE A 85 -0.11 8.35 -5.89
C ILE A 85 0.93 7.61 -6.71
N ILE A 86 1.65 8.34 -7.56
CA ILE A 86 2.78 7.79 -8.31
C ILE A 86 4.00 7.84 -7.39
N VAL A 87 4.52 6.67 -7.06
CA VAL A 87 5.63 6.56 -6.12
C VAL A 87 6.93 7.03 -6.79
N PRO A 88 7.65 7.98 -6.21
CA PRO A 88 8.91 8.44 -6.79
C PRO A 88 10.01 7.37 -6.70
N ASP A 89 10.99 7.46 -7.60
CA ASP A 89 12.13 6.54 -7.62
C ASP A 89 13.14 6.94 -6.54
N ARG A 90 12.79 6.72 -5.29
CA ARG A 90 13.65 6.94 -4.12
C ARG A 90 13.01 6.29 -2.90
N LYS A 91 13.77 6.24 -1.81
CA LYS A 91 13.27 5.66 -0.55
C LYS A 91 12.00 6.36 -0.09
N LEU A 92 11.04 5.57 0.32
CA LEU A 92 9.71 6.03 0.70
C LEU A 92 9.32 5.42 2.03
N SER A 93 8.67 6.21 2.87
CA SER A 93 7.95 5.75 4.05
C SER A 93 6.51 6.23 4.01
N LEU A 94 5.65 5.57 4.76
CA LEU A 94 4.22 5.88 4.79
C LEU A 94 3.72 5.84 6.22
N ASP A 95 3.03 6.91 6.64
CA ASP A 95 2.37 6.98 7.94
C ASP A 95 0.87 6.87 7.76
N SER A 96 0.23 6.05 8.58
CA SER A 96 -1.23 5.95 8.61
C SER A 96 -1.77 6.99 9.57
N VAL A 97 -2.40 8.04 9.03
CA VAL A 97 -2.97 9.13 9.84
C VAL A 97 -4.28 8.69 10.48
N GLU A 98 -5.06 7.92 9.73
CA GLU A 98 -6.30 7.27 10.19
C GLU A 98 -6.17 5.78 9.90
N ASP A 99 -7.10 4.98 10.41
CA ASP A 99 -7.18 3.57 10.01
C ASP A 99 -7.32 3.53 8.48
N SER A 100 -6.37 2.89 7.80
CA SER A 100 -6.24 3.03 6.36
C SER A 100 -6.03 1.70 5.65
N VAL A 101 -6.44 1.67 4.40
CA VAL A 101 -6.12 0.56 3.48
C VAL A 101 -5.64 1.18 2.17
N ILE A 102 -4.52 0.69 1.70
CA ILE A 102 -3.96 1.07 0.40
C ILE A 102 -3.81 -0.15 -0.50
N LEU A 103 -3.87 0.09 -1.80
CA LEU A 103 -3.47 -0.91 -2.79
C LEU A 103 -2.13 -0.47 -3.36
N LEU A 104 -1.10 -1.23 -3.07
CA LEU A 104 0.24 -1.02 -3.61
C LEU A 104 0.39 -1.84 -4.88
N THR A 105 0.67 -1.18 -5.99
CA THR A 105 0.94 -1.83 -7.27
C THR A 105 2.40 -1.62 -7.61
N VAL A 106 3.11 -2.71 -7.86
CA VAL A 106 4.53 -2.69 -8.21
C VAL A 106 4.75 -3.47 -9.49
N VAL A 107 5.54 -2.90 -10.38
CA VAL A 107 6.07 -3.62 -11.53
C VAL A 107 7.54 -3.86 -11.27
N LYS A 108 7.92 -5.12 -11.16
CA LYS A 108 9.30 -5.49 -10.84
C LYS A 108 10.22 -5.14 -12.02
N ASN A 109 11.38 -4.58 -11.69
CA ASN A 109 12.43 -4.39 -12.68
C ASN A 109 13.09 -5.75 -12.92
N LEU A 110 13.09 -6.22 -14.16
CA LEU A 110 13.65 -7.51 -14.52
C LEU A 110 15.15 -7.50 -14.82
N GLY A 111 15.81 -6.40 -14.53
CA GLY A 111 17.25 -6.33 -14.70
C GLY A 111 17.71 -6.28 -16.17
N LEU A 112 16.89 -5.75 -17.03
CA LEU A 112 17.23 -5.59 -18.44
C LEU A 112 18.18 -4.41 -18.65
#